data_22c70652fadb6cdd7f982620da713556
#
_entry.id   22c70652fadb6cdd7f982620da713556
#
_cell.length_a   1.000
_cell.length_b   1.000
_cell.length_c   1.000
_cell.angle_alpha   90.00
_cell.angle_beta   90.00
_cell.angle_gamma   90.00
#
_symmetry.space_group_name_H-M   'P 1'
#
loop_
_entity.id
_entity.type
_entity.pdbx_description
1 polymer ?
#
loop_
_entity_poly.entity_id
_entity_poly.type
_entity_poly.pdbx_seq_one_letter_code
_entity_poly.pdbx_strand_id
1 'polypeptide(L)'
;MSRASPWHEARIERIGPVTPRIVSVTLSAAVAPPVAGQHVEVRLTAEDGYSAQRSYSIASAPSAPHIELIIEKLDDGEVSPYFHEVAQAGDSIELRGPLGGHFIWRPEDGGPLLLVAGGSGIAPLMAMVRAWRDSGITAPVMLVYSARTWDEVAFADELQQLQAQVPQRFVFVAATTRGAPQRAGDLSRRLDAAQWQALQARWGQVPRHVFVCGSNRFVEAATDGLQAVGVAPQIIRTERYGGAS
;
A
#
# COMPACT_ATOMS: atom_id res chain seq x y z
N MET A 1 23.44 19.62 -3.48
CA MET A 1 22.12 20.04 -2.95
C MET A 1 21.06 19.56 -3.93
N SER A 2 20.28 18.55 -3.57
CA SER A 2 19.15 18.10 -4.40
C SER A 2 18.12 19.23 -4.46
N ARG A 3 17.80 19.72 -5.67
CA ARG A 3 16.69 20.65 -5.84
C ARG A 3 15.41 19.97 -5.38
N ALA A 4 14.66 20.62 -4.51
CA ALA A 4 13.33 20.14 -4.13
C ALA A 4 12.48 19.93 -5.40
N SER A 5 11.81 18.79 -5.50
CA SER A 5 10.90 18.53 -6.62
C SER A 5 9.84 19.63 -6.69
N PRO A 6 9.51 20.16 -7.86
CA PRO A 6 8.49 21.21 -7.98
C PRO A 6 7.10 20.68 -7.64
N TRP A 7 6.20 21.59 -7.26
CA TRP A 7 4.78 21.34 -7.18
C TRP A 7 4.16 21.40 -8.57
N HIS A 8 3.27 20.46 -8.86
CA HIS A 8 2.51 20.37 -10.10
C HIS A 8 1.03 20.43 -9.79
N GLU A 9 0.27 21.02 -10.68
CA GLU A 9 -1.18 20.86 -10.67
C GLU A 9 -1.53 19.44 -11.06
N ALA A 10 -2.41 18.81 -10.31
CA ALA A 10 -2.95 17.48 -10.57
C ALA A 10 -4.48 17.56 -10.57
N ARG A 11 -5.11 16.97 -11.59
CA ARG A 11 -6.56 16.92 -11.72
C ARG A 11 -7.09 15.59 -11.19
N ILE A 12 -8.15 15.64 -10.40
CA ILE A 12 -8.89 14.47 -9.96
C ILE A 12 -9.73 13.96 -11.14
N GLU A 13 -9.34 12.81 -11.69
CA GLU A 13 -10.09 12.16 -12.79
C GLU A 13 -11.25 11.31 -12.25
N ARG A 14 -11.01 10.63 -11.13
CA ARG A 14 -12.02 9.82 -10.43
C ARG A 14 -11.75 9.84 -8.94
N ILE A 15 -12.82 9.76 -8.18
CA ILE A 15 -12.79 9.57 -6.74
C ILE A 15 -13.97 8.69 -6.32
N GLY A 16 -13.75 7.74 -5.42
CA GLY A 16 -14.82 6.87 -4.95
C GLY A 16 -14.37 5.97 -3.80
N PRO A 17 -15.34 5.41 -3.07
CA PRO A 17 -15.07 4.55 -1.93
C PRO A 17 -14.45 3.22 -2.36
N VAL A 18 -13.46 2.76 -1.63
CA VAL A 18 -12.83 1.43 -1.74
C VAL A 18 -13.21 0.58 -0.54
N THR A 19 -13.26 1.20 0.63
CA THR A 19 -13.73 0.60 1.89
C THR A 19 -14.54 1.66 2.66
N PRO A 20 -15.20 1.33 3.77
CA PRO A 20 -15.91 2.33 4.56
C PRO A 20 -15.05 3.51 5.05
N ARG A 21 -13.73 3.35 5.10
CA ARG A 21 -12.79 4.37 5.59
C ARG A 21 -11.75 4.82 4.55
N ILE A 22 -11.73 4.23 3.36
CA ILE A 22 -10.73 4.53 2.34
C ILE A 22 -11.43 4.91 1.03
N VAL A 23 -11.00 6.02 0.45
CA VAL A 23 -11.34 6.41 -0.92
C VAL A 23 -10.14 6.19 -1.85
N SER A 24 -10.42 5.79 -3.09
CA SER A 24 -9.43 5.84 -4.19
C SER A 24 -9.57 7.17 -4.92
N VAL A 25 -8.44 7.81 -5.18
CA VAL A 25 -8.34 9.06 -5.93
C VAL A 25 -7.40 8.83 -7.10
N THR A 26 -7.94 8.91 -8.32
CA THR A 26 -7.16 8.82 -9.55
C THR A 26 -6.82 10.21 -10.04
N LEU A 27 -5.54 10.50 -10.23
CA LEU A 27 -5.00 11.80 -10.60
C LEU A 27 -4.30 11.76 -11.96
N SER A 28 -4.54 12.76 -12.78
CA SER A 28 -3.65 13.09 -13.91
C SER A 28 -2.73 14.25 -13.49
N ALA A 29 -1.43 14.07 -13.72
CA ALA A 29 -0.41 15.08 -13.41
C ALA A 29 0.80 14.91 -14.34
N ALA A 30 1.44 16.04 -14.69
CA ALA A 30 2.65 16.03 -15.50
C ALA A 30 3.89 15.75 -14.62
N VAL A 31 3.98 14.52 -14.10
CA VAL A 31 5.11 14.06 -13.27
C VAL A 31 5.80 12.85 -13.90
N ALA A 32 7.02 12.57 -13.48
CA ALA A 32 7.74 11.39 -13.95
C ALA A 32 7.01 10.09 -13.53
N PRO A 33 7.12 9.00 -14.32
CA PRO A 33 6.61 7.70 -13.92
C PRO A 33 7.18 7.27 -12.57
N PRO A 34 6.34 6.78 -11.63
CA PRO A 34 6.81 6.34 -10.33
C PRO A 34 7.54 5.00 -10.41
N VAL A 35 8.30 4.69 -9.38
CA VAL A 35 8.73 3.33 -9.05
C VAL A 35 7.78 2.78 -7.98
N ALA A 36 7.43 1.49 -8.06
CA ALA A 36 6.54 0.87 -7.08
C ALA A 36 7.09 1.01 -5.65
N GLY A 37 6.25 1.52 -4.75
CA GLY A 37 6.61 1.85 -3.37
C GLY A 37 6.94 3.32 -3.12
N GLN A 38 6.96 4.18 -4.15
CA GLN A 38 7.09 5.62 -3.99
C GLN A 38 5.77 6.28 -3.54
N HIS A 39 5.89 7.50 -3.04
CA HIS A 39 4.79 8.34 -2.60
C HIS A 39 4.80 9.70 -3.30
N VAL A 40 3.73 10.44 -3.13
CA VAL A 40 3.62 11.85 -3.49
C VAL A 40 3.26 12.66 -2.26
N GLU A 41 3.60 13.93 -2.26
CA GLU A 41 3.03 14.91 -1.34
C GLU A 41 1.86 15.61 -2.03
N VAL A 42 0.75 15.72 -1.33
CA VAL A 42 -0.43 16.47 -1.73
C VAL A 42 -0.54 17.70 -0.86
N ARG A 43 -0.81 18.84 -1.46
CA ARG A 43 -1.07 20.11 -0.77
C ARG A 43 -2.45 20.62 -1.16
N LEU A 44 -3.19 21.03 -0.16
CA LEU A 44 -4.44 21.75 -0.30
C LEU A 44 -4.23 23.16 0.25
N THR A 45 -4.71 24.15 -0.48
CA THR A 45 -4.63 25.55 -0.07
C THR A 45 -6.04 26.12 0.02
N ALA A 46 -6.40 26.65 1.18
CA ALA A 46 -7.68 27.31 1.44
C ALA A 46 -7.68 28.75 0.86
N GLU A 47 -8.87 29.34 0.73
CA GLU A 47 -9.05 30.69 0.16
C GLU A 47 -8.31 31.78 0.95
N ASP A 48 -8.12 31.61 2.26
CA ASP A 48 -7.37 32.51 3.14
C ASP A 48 -5.84 32.37 3.03
N GLY A 49 -5.36 31.43 2.18
CA GLY A 49 -3.95 31.14 1.97
C GLY A 49 -3.35 30.11 2.92
N TYR A 50 -4.11 29.58 3.89
CA TYR A 50 -3.66 28.47 4.72
C TYR A 50 -3.45 27.23 3.85
N SER A 51 -2.36 26.51 4.08
CA SER A 51 -2.08 25.27 3.33
C SER A 51 -1.69 24.13 4.25
N ALA A 52 -2.24 22.96 3.96
CA ALA A 52 -1.89 21.70 4.61
C ALA A 52 -1.35 20.73 3.59
N GLN A 53 -0.34 19.95 3.96
CA GLN A 53 0.26 18.95 3.09
C GLN A 53 0.39 17.61 3.79
N ARG A 54 0.22 16.51 3.02
CA ARG A 54 0.37 15.12 3.51
C ARG A 54 0.98 14.26 2.41
N SER A 55 1.75 13.27 2.84
CA SER A 55 2.31 12.25 1.96
C SER A 55 1.35 11.09 1.79
N TYR A 56 1.18 10.64 0.55
CA TYR A 56 0.36 9.48 0.19
C TYR A 56 1.14 8.54 -0.71
N SER A 57 1.21 7.27 -0.34
CA SER A 57 1.84 6.25 -1.16
C SER A 57 1.04 6.00 -2.44
N ILE A 58 1.74 5.82 -3.54
CA ILE A 58 1.14 5.53 -4.85
C ILE A 58 0.70 4.07 -4.87
N ALA A 59 -0.55 3.83 -5.27
CA ALA A 59 -1.13 2.49 -5.41
C ALA A 59 -1.18 2.01 -6.86
N SER A 60 -1.16 2.92 -7.84
CA SER A 60 -1.14 2.56 -9.26
C SER A 60 0.13 1.82 -9.67
N ALA A 61 0.02 1.00 -10.72
CA ALA A 61 1.21 0.43 -11.37
C ALA A 61 2.12 1.56 -11.91
N PRO A 62 3.46 1.38 -11.93
CA PRO A 62 4.37 2.32 -12.58
C PRO A 62 4.08 2.54 -14.07
N SER A 63 3.49 1.53 -14.73
CA SER A 63 3.08 1.56 -16.14
C SER A 63 1.77 2.31 -16.39
N ALA A 64 1.01 2.64 -15.33
CA ALA A 64 -0.28 3.31 -15.48
C ALA A 64 -0.12 4.76 -15.95
N PRO A 65 -1.02 5.28 -16.79
CA PRO A 65 -0.97 6.66 -17.28
C PRO A 65 -1.40 7.68 -16.23
N HIS A 66 -1.85 7.24 -15.06
CA HIS A 66 -2.35 8.07 -13.98
C HIS A 66 -1.79 7.60 -12.63
N ILE A 67 -1.84 8.47 -11.65
CA ILE A 67 -1.52 8.15 -10.26
C ILE A 67 -2.80 7.79 -9.52
N GLU A 68 -2.82 6.64 -8.87
CA GLU A 68 -3.87 6.27 -7.93
C GLU A 68 -3.34 6.37 -6.51
N LEU A 69 -4.06 7.12 -5.68
CA LEU A 69 -3.85 7.19 -4.24
C LEU A 69 -5.03 6.52 -3.54
N ILE A 70 -4.77 5.88 -2.40
CA ILE A 70 -5.83 5.49 -1.48
C ILE A 70 -5.66 6.28 -0.19
N ILE A 71 -6.74 6.93 0.23
CA ILE A 71 -6.72 7.90 1.32
C ILE A 71 -7.67 7.43 2.41
N GLU A 72 -7.09 7.03 3.55
CA GLU A 72 -7.86 6.69 4.74
C GLU A 72 -8.31 7.96 5.45
N LYS A 73 -9.59 8.01 5.83
CA LYS A 73 -10.14 9.13 6.59
C LYS A 73 -9.56 9.12 8.00
N LEU A 74 -8.92 10.22 8.35
CA LEU A 74 -8.50 10.54 9.72
C LEU A 74 -9.43 11.64 10.23
N ASP A 75 -10.17 11.37 11.31
CA ASP A 75 -11.22 12.28 11.80
C ASP A 75 -10.63 13.64 12.24
N ASP A 76 -9.40 13.65 12.76
CA ASP A 76 -8.67 14.86 13.15
C ASP A 76 -7.67 15.33 12.05
N GLY A 77 -7.79 14.81 10.82
CA GLY A 77 -6.90 15.13 9.70
C GLY A 77 -7.29 16.44 9.01
N GLU A 78 -6.31 17.18 8.49
CA GLU A 78 -6.55 18.43 7.72
C GLU A 78 -6.76 18.18 6.22
N VAL A 79 -6.22 17.07 5.68
CA VAL A 79 -6.24 16.79 4.23
C VAL A 79 -7.17 15.63 3.89
N SER A 80 -7.14 14.52 4.67
CA SER A 80 -7.96 13.34 4.35
C SER A 80 -9.47 13.60 4.37
N PRO A 81 -10.05 14.43 5.29
CA PRO A 81 -11.49 14.73 5.23
C PRO A 81 -11.92 15.41 3.93
N TYR A 82 -11.09 16.29 3.35
CA TYR A 82 -11.39 16.91 2.06
C TYR A 82 -11.70 15.87 0.98
N PHE A 83 -10.91 14.80 0.86
CA PHE A 83 -11.12 13.76 -0.14
C PHE A 83 -12.35 12.89 0.14
N HIS A 84 -12.83 12.84 1.37
CA HIS A 84 -14.01 12.06 1.74
C HIS A 84 -15.33 12.83 1.67
N GLU A 85 -15.26 14.16 1.80
CA GLU A 85 -16.45 14.98 2.05
C GLU A 85 -16.67 16.05 0.98
N VAL A 86 -15.61 16.51 0.32
CA VAL A 86 -15.65 17.70 -0.54
C VAL A 86 -15.20 17.39 -1.97
N ALA A 87 -14.07 16.72 -2.11
CA ALA A 87 -13.41 16.52 -3.40
C ALA A 87 -14.29 15.74 -4.40
N GLN A 88 -14.27 16.15 -5.63
CA GLN A 88 -14.98 15.52 -6.73
C GLN A 88 -14.13 15.45 -8.01
N ALA A 89 -14.57 14.61 -8.95
CA ALA A 89 -13.92 14.54 -10.25
C ALA A 89 -13.98 15.91 -10.95
N GLY A 90 -12.86 16.34 -11.49
CA GLY A 90 -12.68 17.65 -12.11
C GLY A 90 -11.93 18.65 -11.24
N ASP A 91 -11.87 18.45 -9.93
CA ASP A 91 -11.11 19.35 -9.05
C ASP A 91 -9.60 19.26 -9.31
N SER A 92 -8.92 20.36 -9.04
CA SER A 92 -7.45 20.46 -9.08
C SER A 92 -6.88 20.52 -7.68
N ILE A 93 -5.75 19.82 -7.48
CA ILE A 93 -4.95 19.84 -6.26
C ILE A 93 -3.47 20.04 -6.62
N GLU A 94 -2.65 20.36 -5.66
CA GLU A 94 -1.20 20.41 -5.88
C GLU A 94 -0.52 19.11 -5.45
N LEU A 95 0.37 18.62 -6.30
CA LEU A 95 1.09 17.37 -6.10
C LEU A 95 2.58 17.57 -6.33
N ARG A 96 3.40 16.96 -5.49
CA ARG A 96 4.87 16.92 -5.62
C ARG A 96 5.36 15.48 -5.55
N GLY A 97 6.19 15.08 -6.49
CA GLY A 97 6.76 13.74 -6.55
C GLY A 97 6.93 13.22 -7.97
N PRO A 98 7.14 11.89 -8.14
CA PRO A 98 7.26 10.84 -7.09
C PRO A 98 8.47 11.04 -6.19
N LEU A 99 8.32 10.67 -4.92
CA LEU A 99 9.33 10.80 -3.88
C LEU A 99 9.61 9.44 -3.22
N GLY A 100 10.74 9.36 -2.48
CA GLY A 100 11.14 8.14 -1.78
C GLY A 100 12.06 7.25 -2.60
N GLY A 101 12.89 6.45 -1.92
CA GLY A 101 13.87 5.56 -2.57
C GLY A 101 14.28 4.37 -1.70
N HIS A 102 13.86 4.33 -0.43
CA HIS A 102 14.16 3.23 0.48
C HIS A 102 13.13 2.09 0.37
N PHE A 103 11.86 2.42 0.24
CA PHE A 103 10.73 1.48 0.20
C PHE A 103 10.28 1.21 -1.24
N ILE A 104 11.22 0.89 -2.14
CA ILE A 104 10.95 0.66 -3.56
C ILE A 104 11.32 -0.75 -3.97
N TRP A 105 10.58 -1.28 -4.94
CA TRP A 105 10.87 -2.53 -5.61
C TRP A 105 10.69 -2.37 -7.13
N ARG A 106 11.59 -3.00 -7.86
CA ARG A 106 11.55 -3.07 -9.32
C ARG A 106 11.53 -4.53 -9.76
N PRO A 107 10.94 -4.84 -10.91
CA PRO A 107 10.98 -6.21 -11.47
C PRO A 107 12.39 -6.80 -11.56
N GLU A 108 13.41 -5.99 -11.86
CA GLU A 108 14.81 -6.40 -11.94
C GLU A 108 15.40 -6.86 -10.59
N ASP A 109 14.84 -6.41 -9.48
CA ASP A 109 15.26 -6.84 -8.14
C ASP A 109 14.91 -8.32 -7.90
N GLY A 110 13.92 -8.85 -8.64
CA GLY A 110 13.47 -10.24 -8.55
C GLY A 110 12.73 -10.56 -7.26
N GLY A 111 12.71 -11.84 -6.88
CA GLY A 111 12.04 -12.35 -5.69
C GLY A 111 12.58 -13.71 -5.28
N PRO A 112 11.94 -14.43 -4.34
CA PRO A 112 10.56 -14.28 -3.81
C PRO A 112 10.29 -13.02 -2.99
N LEU A 113 9.07 -12.49 -3.11
CA LEU A 113 8.66 -11.22 -2.54
C LEU A 113 7.57 -11.44 -1.46
N LEU A 114 7.84 -11.05 -0.22
CA LEU A 114 6.86 -11.05 0.86
C LEU A 114 6.40 -9.62 1.15
N LEU A 115 5.11 -9.38 0.97
CA LEU A 115 4.45 -8.10 1.18
C LEU A 115 3.52 -8.20 2.39
N VAL A 116 3.62 -7.27 3.34
CA VAL A 116 2.85 -7.30 4.59
C VAL A 116 2.20 -5.94 4.81
N ALA A 117 0.88 -5.90 4.62
CA ALA A 117 0.07 -4.69 4.71
C ALA A 117 -0.76 -4.63 5.98
N GLY A 118 -0.90 -3.43 6.56
CA GLY A 118 -1.88 -3.12 7.59
C GLY A 118 -2.70 -1.90 7.20
N GLY A 119 -4.04 -2.03 7.07
CA GLY A 119 -4.93 -0.93 6.69
C GLY A 119 -4.54 -0.27 5.37
N SER A 120 -4.47 1.06 5.34
CA SER A 120 -4.07 1.83 4.14
C SER A 120 -2.60 1.64 3.72
N GLY A 121 -1.78 0.95 4.53
CA GLY A 121 -0.43 0.51 4.13
C GLY A 121 -0.40 -0.49 2.97
N ILE A 122 -1.54 -0.92 2.49
CA ILE A 122 -1.65 -1.68 1.23
C ILE A 122 -1.24 -0.84 0.00
N ALA A 123 -1.36 0.48 0.02
CA ALA A 123 -1.12 1.35 -1.12
C ALA A 123 0.22 1.09 -1.85
N PRO A 124 1.40 1.25 -1.21
CA PRO A 124 2.67 1.04 -1.88
C PRO A 124 2.89 -0.42 -2.28
N LEU A 125 2.30 -1.36 -1.54
CA LEU A 125 2.39 -2.79 -1.83
C LEU A 125 1.51 -3.18 -3.02
N MET A 126 0.37 -2.50 -3.21
CA MET A 126 -0.47 -2.67 -4.40
C MET A 126 0.26 -2.24 -5.67
N ALA A 127 1.02 -1.13 -5.61
CA ALA A 127 1.90 -0.73 -6.71
C ALA A 127 2.94 -1.81 -7.03
N MET A 128 3.52 -2.47 -6.00
CA MET A 128 4.47 -3.58 -6.20
C MET A 128 3.80 -4.82 -6.81
N VAL A 129 2.60 -5.18 -6.34
CA VAL A 129 1.82 -6.30 -6.90
C VAL A 129 1.48 -6.05 -8.37
N ARG A 130 1.04 -4.84 -8.70
CA ARG A 130 0.71 -4.44 -10.07
C ARG A 130 1.94 -4.38 -10.96
N ALA A 131 3.07 -3.84 -10.47
CA ALA A 131 4.35 -3.86 -11.18
C ALA A 131 4.83 -5.29 -11.45
N TRP A 132 4.71 -6.19 -10.47
CA TRP A 132 5.02 -7.60 -10.61
C TRP A 132 4.15 -8.26 -11.67
N ARG A 133 2.84 -8.08 -11.62
CA ARG A 133 1.89 -8.62 -12.60
C ARG A 133 2.22 -8.15 -14.02
N ASP A 134 2.42 -6.85 -14.19
CA ASP A 134 2.61 -6.22 -15.50
C ASP A 134 3.98 -6.56 -16.12
N SER A 135 4.98 -6.86 -15.29
CA SER A 135 6.32 -7.25 -15.76
C SER A 135 6.40 -8.68 -16.32
N GLY A 136 5.45 -9.53 -15.95
CA GLY A 136 5.44 -10.94 -16.35
C GLY A 136 6.53 -11.82 -15.71
N ILE A 137 7.31 -11.29 -14.75
CA ILE A 137 8.31 -12.10 -14.03
C ILE A 137 7.67 -13.25 -13.27
N THR A 138 8.41 -14.36 -13.13
CA THR A 138 7.89 -15.60 -12.53
C THR A 138 8.16 -15.72 -11.02
N ALA A 139 8.82 -14.73 -10.41
CA ALA A 139 9.13 -14.73 -8.99
C ALA A 139 7.87 -14.90 -8.13
N PRO A 140 7.86 -15.80 -7.13
CA PRO A 140 6.71 -15.96 -6.25
C PRO A 140 6.47 -14.73 -5.39
N VAL A 141 5.20 -14.39 -5.18
CA VAL A 141 4.77 -13.29 -4.29
C VAL A 141 3.78 -13.80 -3.29
N MET A 142 3.96 -13.47 -2.02
CA MET A 142 2.95 -13.59 -0.98
C MET A 142 2.59 -12.21 -0.45
N LEU A 143 1.30 -11.90 -0.46
CA LEU A 143 0.74 -10.72 0.20
C LEU A 143 -0.07 -11.15 1.42
N VAL A 144 0.33 -10.69 2.59
CA VAL A 144 -0.40 -10.84 3.85
C VAL A 144 -0.98 -9.48 4.22
N TYR A 145 -2.32 -9.36 4.23
CA TYR A 145 -3.00 -8.10 4.45
C TYR A 145 -3.86 -8.14 5.72
N SER A 146 -3.49 -7.36 6.72
CA SER A 146 -4.22 -7.24 7.97
C SER A 146 -5.20 -6.06 7.93
N ALA A 147 -6.47 -6.36 8.20
CA ALA A 147 -7.56 -5.40 8.36
C ALA A 147 -8.39 -5.74 9.61
N ARG A 148 -9.33 -4.87 10.02
CA ARG A 148 -10.22 -5.19 11.14
C ARG A 148 -11.29 -6.19 10.71
N THR A 149 -11.94 -5.92 9.59
CA THR A 149 -12.99 -6.76 9.01
C THR A 149 -12.69 -6.99 7.52
N TRP A 150 -13.43 -7.90 6.89
CA TRP A 150 -13.30 -8.14 5.45
C TRP A 150 -13.66 -6.91 4.61
N ASP A 151 -14.67 -6.15 5.00
CA ASP A 151 -15.11 -4.94 4.29
C ASP A 151 -14.05 -3.82 4.30
N GLU A 152 -13.05 -3.93 5.18
CA GLU A 152 -11.89 -3.03 5.22
C GLU A 152 -10.70 -3.55 4.42
N VAL A 153 -10.82 -4.68 3.74
CA VAL A 153 -9.77 -5.19 2.84
C VAL A 153 -9.88 -4.48 1.49
N ALA A 154 -9.10 -3.42 1.31
CA ALA A 154 -9.03 -2.71 0.04
C ALA A 154 -8.51 -3.61 -1.08
N PHE A 155 -9.03 -3.43 -2.31
CA PHE A 155 -8.66 -4.21 -3.49
C PHE A 155 -8.92 -5.73 -3.38
N ALA A 156 -9.82 -6.16 -2.49
CA ALA A 156 -10.08 -7.57 -2.24
C ALA A 156 -10.38 -8.35 -3.52
N ASP A 157 -11.23 -7.82 -4.40
CA ASP A 157 -11.62 -8.48 -5.66
C ASP A 157 -10.43 -8.58 -6.64
N GLU A 158 -9.63 -7.50 -6.80
CA GLU A 158 -8.44 -7.51 -7.65
C GLU A 158 -7.43 -8.57 -7.17
N LEU A 159 -7.21 -8.64 -5.86
CA LEU A 159 -6.27 -9.58 -5.25
C LEU A 159 -6.75 -11.05 -5.37
N GLN A 160 -8.05 -11.28 -5.22
CA GLN A 160 -8.65 -12.61 -5.40
C GLN A 160 -8.59 -13.06 -6.86
N GLN A 161 -8.92 -12.17 -7.79
CA GLN A 161 -8.83 -12.45 -9.23
C GLN A 161 -7.40 -12.75 -9.65
N LEU A 162 -6.42 -11.99 -9.17
CA LEU A 162 -5.01 -12.23 -9.44
C LEU A 162 -4.57 -13.59 -8.91
N GLN A 163 -4.93 -13.94 -7.67
CA GLN A 163 -4.63 -15.26 -7.12
C GLN A 163 -5.26 -16.39 -7.92
N ALA A 164 -6.50 -16.22 -8.39
CA ALA A 164 -7.17 -17.23 -9.21
C ALA A 164 -6.48 -17.41 -10.58
N GLN A 165 -5.95 -16.35 -11.16
CA GLN A 165 -5.24 -16.39 -12.44
C GLN A 165 -3.86 -17.06 -12.35
N VAL A 166 -3.13 -16.84 -11.25
CA VAL A 166 -1.74 -17.32 -11.09
C VAL A 166 -1.49 -17.93 -9.71
N PRO A 167 -2.26 -18.97 -9.30
CA PRO A 167 -2.27 -19.50 -7.93
C PRO A 167 -0.93 -20.08 -7.48
N GLN A 168 -0.07 -20.48 -8.44
CA GLN A 168 1.25 -21.04 -8.14
C GLN A 168 2.30 -19.96 -7.85
N ARG A 169 2.02 -18.70 -8.19
CA ARG A 169 2.97 -17.60 -8.08
C ARG A 169 2.52 -16.46 -7.19
N PHE A 170 1.22 -16.29 -6.99
CA PHE A 170 0.66 -15.26 -6.13
C PHE A 170 -0.21 -15.88 -5.04
N VAL A 171 0.14 -15.59 -3.79
CA VAL A 171 -0.62 -16.01 -2.60
C VAL A 171 -1.11 -14.77 -1.87
N PHE A 172 -2.42 -14.64 -1.76
CA PHE A 172 -3.05 -13.58 -0.96
C PHE A 172 -3.68 -14.18 0.29
N VAL A 173 -3.32 -13.63 1.46
CA VAL A 173 -3.87 -14.00 2.77
C VAL A 173 -4.41 -12.75 3.44
N ALA A 174 -5.71 -12.73 3.75
CA ALA A 174 -6.29 -11.71 4.62
C ALA A 174 -6.23 -12.15 6.08
N ALA A 175 -5.83 -11.23 6.97
CA ALA A 175 -5.83 -11.43 8.42
C ALA A 175 -6.80 -10.43 9.05
N THR A 176 -8.06 -10.84 9.25
CA THR A 176 -9.11 -9.98 9.84
C THR A 176 -9.13 -10.13 11.35
N THR A 177 -8.95 -9.01 12.07
CA THR A 177 -8.78 -9.05 13.55
C THR A 177 -10.09 -8.98 14.33
N ARG A 178 -11.22 -8.69 13.67
CA ARG A 178 -12.56 -8.50 14.27
C ARG A 178 -13.67 -9.25 13.52
N GLY A 179 -13.34 -10.25 12.73
CA GLY A 179 -14.32 -11.01 11.96
C GLY A 179 -13.86 -12.43 11.67
N ALA A 180 -14.76 -13.29 11.23
CA ALA A 180 -14.44 -14.62 10.77
C ALA A 180 -13.64 -14.56 9.43
N PRO A 181 -12.77 -15.54 9.15
CA PRO A 181 -12.12 -15.66 7.85
C PRO A 181 -13.21 -15.83 6.77
N GLN A 182 -13.02 -15.15 5.63
CA GLN A 182 -13.98 -15.25 4.51
C GLN A 182 -13.59 -16.32 3.50
N ARG A 183 -12.31 -16.71 3.46
CA ARG A 183 -11.78 -17.68 2.50
C ARG A 183 -10.93 -18.73 3.22
N ALA A 184 -10.82 -19.89 2.63
CA ALA A 184 -9.89 -20.91 3.10
C ALA A 184 -8.45 -20.36 3.10
N GLY A 185 -7.80 -20.45 4.26
CA GLY A 185 -6.42 -19.94 4.46
C GLY A 185 -6.30 -18.50 4.90
N ASP A 186 -7.40 -17.74 5.03
CA ASP A 186 -7.42 -16.46 5.73
C ASP A 186 -7.35 -16.67 7.25
N LEU A 187 -6.93 -15.64 7.95
CA LEU A 187 -6.73 -15.65 9.40
C LEU A 187 -7.75 -14.71 10.08
N SER A 188 -8.21 -15.09 11.29
CA SER A 188 -9.21 -14.34 12.08
C SER A 188 -8.64 -13.69 13.33
N ARG A 189 -7.34 -13.41 13.34
CA ARG A 189 -6.65 -12.80 14.49
C ARG A 189 -5.38 -12.06 14.06
N ARG A 190 -4.78 -11.34 15.00
CA ARG A 190 -3.47 -10.72 14.78
C ARG A 190 -2.41 -11.77 14.50
N LEU A 191 -1.46 -11.42 13.66
CA LEU A 191 -0.35 -12.28 13.30
C LEU A 191 0.63 -12.40 14.48
N ASP A 192 0.87 -13.62 14.92
CA ASP A 192 1.89 -13.98 15.89
C ASP A 192 2.96 -14.88 15.23
N ALA A 193 3.99 -15.26 15.99
CA ALA A 193 5.08 -16.09 15.47
C ALA A 193 4.59 -17.45 14.91
N ALA A 194 3.62 -18.08 15.56
CA ALA A 194 3.08 -19.37 15.09
C ALA A 194 2.39 -19.25 13.73
N GLN A 195 1.65 -18.14 13.52
CA GLN A 195 1.01 -17.86 12.23
C GLN A 195 2.02 -17.53 11.16
N TRP A 196 3.05 -16.76 11.46
CA TRP A 196 4.14 -16.49 10.52
C TRP A 196 4.84 -17.78 10.11
N GLN A 197 5.11 -18.67 11.06
CA GLN A 197 5.70 -19.99 10.77
C GLN A 197 4.81 -20.82 9.85
N ALA A 198 3.50 -20.87 10.14
CA ALA A 198 2.53 -21.59 9.31
C ALA A 198 2.42 -21.00 7.88
N LEU A 199 2.43 -19.66 7.76
CA LEU A 199 2.40 -18.98 6.46
C LEU A 199 3.66 -19.27 5.65
N GLN A 200 4.84 -19.19 6.26
CA GLN A 200 6.10 -19.52 5.58
C GLN A 200 6.13 -20.99 5.12
N ALA A 201 5.72 -21.93 5.98
CA ALA A 201 5.67 -23.35 5.64
C ALA A 201 4.69 -23.61 4.47
N ARG A 202 3.53 -22.96 4.48
CA ARG A 202 2.53 -23.07 3.40
C ARG A 202 3.04 -22.46 2.08
N TRP A 203 3.74 -21.35 2.14
CA TRP A 203 4.29 -20.69 0.95
C TRP A 203 5.48 -21.47 0.36
N GLY A 204 6.28 -22.09 1.21
CA GLY A 204 7.42 -22.91 0.79
C GLY A 204 8.55 -22.12 0.13
N GLN A 205 8.61 -20.80 0.33
CA GLN A 205 9.62 -19.93 -0.25
C GLN A 205 10.41 -19.23 0.85
N VAL A 206 11.69 -18.97 0.59
CA VAL A 206 12.52 -18.06 1.39
C VAL A 206 12.47 -16.68 0.75
N PRO A 207 11.91 -15.66 1.41
CA PRO A 207 11.81 -14.33 0.82
C PRO A 207 13.20 -13.72 0.57
N ARG A 208 13.38 -13.13 -0.61
CA ARG A 208 14.55 -12.30 -0.94
C ARG A 208 14.31 -10.85 -0.52
N HIS A 209 13.07 -10.39 -0.61
CA HIS A 209 12.64 -9.06 -0.22
C HIS A 209 11.39 -9.13 0.64
N VAL A 210 11.37 -8.36 1.71
CA VAL A 210 10.22 -8.22 2.59
C VAL A 210 9.89 -6.74 2.73
N PHE A 211 8.63 -6.39 2.46
CA PHE A 211 8.12 -5.04 2.61
C PHE A 211 6.95 -5.03 3.58
N VAL A 212 7.05 -4.21 4.63
CA VAL A 212 6.02 -4.08 5.66
C VAL A 212 5.55 -2.64 5.72
N CYS A 213 4.27 -2.39 5.49
CA CYS A 213 3.69 -1.06 5.55
C CYS A 213 2.40 -1.04 6.38
N GLY A 214 2.26 -0.02 7.23
CA GLY A 214 1.11 0.15 8.10
C GLY A 214 1.37 1.14 9.24
N SER A 215 0.50 1.14 10.27
CA SER A 215 0.72 1.94 11.47
C SER A 215 1.99 1.52 12.22
N ASN A 216 2.55 2.41 13.05
CA ASN A 216 3.75 2.12 13.85
C ASN A 216 3.63 0.78 14.60
N ARG A 217 2.54 0.58 15.35
CA ARG A 217 2.30 -0.64 16.12
C ARG A 217 2.18 -1.90 15.25
N PHE A 218 1.59 -1.76 14.07
CA PHE A 218 1.48 -2.87 13.13
C PHE A 218 2.84 -3.27 12.57
N VAL A 219 3.62 -2.29 12.12
CA VAL A 219 4.95 -2.53 11.54
C VAL A 219 5.88 -3.17 12.58
N GLU A 220 5.90 -2.69 13.82
CA GLU A 220 6.67 -3.28 14.92
C GLU A 220 6.28 -4.74 15.14
N ALA A 221 4.99 -5.01 15.38
CA ALA A 221 4.51 -6.37 15.63
C ALA A 221 4.77 -7.33 14.46
N ALA A 222 4.62 -6.86 13.21
CA ALA A 222 4.87 -7.67 12.04
C ALA A 222 6.37 -7.97 11.86
N THR A 223 7.24 -6.98 12.06
CA THR A 223 8.69 -7.17 11.95
C THR A 223 9.24 -8.07 13.04
N ASP A 224 8.80 -7.89 14.29
CA ASP A 224 9.18 -8.76 15.40
C ASP A 224 8.76 -10.21 15.14
N GLY A 225 7.52 -10.41 14.69
CA GLY A 225 7.00 -11.74 14.35
C GLY A 225 7.79 -12.41 13.22
N LEU A 226 8.13 -11.66 12.16
CA LEU A 226 8.96 -12.16 11.05
C LEU A 226 10.37 -12.53 11.49
N GLN A 227 11.00 -11.70 12.33
CA GLN A 227 12.33 -11.98 12.86
C GLN A 227 12.33 -13.20 13.80
N ALA A 228 11.27 -13.36 14.61
CA ALA A 228 11.11 -14.51 15.49
C ALA A 228 11.04 -15.86 14.75
N VAL A 229 10.65 -15.83 13.46
CA VAL A 229 10.62 -17.02 12.59
C VAL A 229 11.79 -17.09 11.61
N GLY A 230 12.85 -16.32 11.87
CA GLY A 230 14.12 -16.41 11.15
C GLY A 230 14.26 -15.54 9.90
N VAL A 231 13.34 -14.60 9.65
CA VAL A 231 13.51 -13.63 8.57
C VAL A 231 14.60 -12.63 8.95
N ALA A 232 15.65 -12.54 8.14
CA ALA A 232 16.77 -11.65 8.41
C ALA A 232 16.34 -10.17 8.35
N PRO A 233 16.68 -9.34 9.37
CA PRO A 233 16.23 -7.94 9.40
C PRO A 233 16.74 -7.10 8.21
N GLN A 234 17.88 -7.47 7.61
CA GLN A 234 18.50 -6.76 6.48
C GLN A 234 17.65 -6.79 5.19
N ILE A 235 16.78 -7.79 5.05
CA ILE A 235 15.88 -7.89 3.88
C ILE A 235 14.51 -7.27 4.14
N ILE A 236 14.22 -6.82 5.38
CA ILE A 236 12.96 -6.19 5.76
C ILE A 236 13.06 -4.68 5.55
N ARG A 237 12.23 -4.15 4.66
CA ARG A 237 12.03 -2.72 4.48
C ARG A 237 10.69 -2.33 5.06
N THR A 238 10.64 -1.21 5.76
CA THR A 238 9.42 -0.77 6.45
C THR A 238 9.04 0.65 6.04
N GLU A 239 7.76 0.89 5.91
CA GLU A 239 7.17 2.23 5.80
C GLU A 239 6.03 2.36 6.80
N ARG A 240 5.93 3.53 7.44
CA ARG A 240 4.97 3.79 8.50
C ARG A 240 4.12 5.00 8.14
N TYR A 241 2.82 4.90 8.41
CA TYR A 241 1.91 6.03 8.33
C TYR A 241 1.23 6.27 9.70
N GLY A 242 0.67 7.47 9.86
CA GLY A 242 0.18 7.95 11.14
C GLY A 242 1.25 8.78 11.84
N GLY A 243 0.88 9.99 12.23
CA GLY A 243 1.78 10.96 12.85
C GLY A 243 2.52 10.37 14.05
N ALA A 244 3.67 10.95 14.35
CA ALA A 244 4.33 10.75 15.62
C ALA A 244 3.36 11.12 16.74
N SER A 245 2.88 10.11 17.48
CA SER A 245 2.24 10.30 18.78
C SER A 245 3.32 10.43 19.84
#